data_8549bdd1ec527a760dda0aa9fcf057d4
#
_entry.id   8549bdd1ec527a760dda0aa9fcf057d4
#
_cell.length_a   1.000
_cell.length_b   1.000
_cell.length_c   1.000
_cell.angle_alpha   90.00
_cell.angle_beta   90.00
_cell.angle_gamma   90.00
#
_symmetry.space_group_name_H-M   'P 1'
#
loop_
_entity.id
_entity.type
_entity.pdbx_description
1 polymer ?
#
loop_
_entity_poly.entity_id
_entity_poly.type
_entity_poly.pdbx_seq_one_letter_code
_entity_poly.pdbx_strand_id
1 'polypeptide(L)' 'MNDTRNEIIRIGNELVRSVGYNAFSYADIAKALNIKNAAIHYYFPSKSDLGVEIIERNIKAFNELTNHWKSLNYKEQY' A
#
# COMPACT_ATOMS: atom_id res chain seq x y z
N MET A 1 16.76 8.01 -0.04
CA MET A 1 15.32 8.08 -0.30
C MET A 1 14.92 7.07 -1.37
N ASN A 2 13.83 6.37 -1.20
CA ASN A 2 13.52 5.26 -2.06
C ASN A 2 12.16 5.41 -2.72
N ASP A 3 12.10 6.30 -3.71
CA ASP A 3 10.86 6.63 -4.39
C ASP A 3 10.28 5.44 -5.15
N THR A 4 11.14 4.61 -5.75
CA THR A 4 10.68 3.43 -6.48
C THR A 4 9.96 2.47 -5.54
N ARG A 5 10.53 2.21 -4.37
CA ARG A 5 9.89 1.33 -3.40
C ARG A 5 8.52 1.86 -3.00
N ASN A 6 8.44 3.15 -2.73
CA ASN A 6 7.17 3.77 -2.34
C ASN A 6 6.15 3.73 -3.47
N GLU A 7 6.60 3.92 -4.72
CA GLU A 7 5.71 3.85 -5.86
C GLU A 7 5.18 2.43 -6.09
N ILE A 8 6.01 1.43 -5.85
CA ILE A 8 5.55 0.04 -5.94
C ILE A 8 4.45 -0.22 -4.92
N ILE A 9 4.62 0.27 -3.70
CA ILE A 9 3.60 0.09 -2.66
C ILE A 9 2.33 0.85 -3.04
N ARG A 10 2.45 2.06 -3.55
CA ARG A 10 1.31 2.87 -3.95
C ARG A 10 0.49 2.19 -5.03
N ILE A 11 1.14 1.73 -6.09
CA ILE A 11 0.45 1.05 -7.19
C ILE A 11 -0.11 -0.28 -6.71
N GLY A 12 0.65 -1.03 -5.91
CA GLY A 12 0.15 -2.28 -5.33
C GLY A 12 -1.11 -2.07 -4.52
N ASN A 13 -1.15 -1.01 -3.73
CA ASN A 13 -2.33 -0.68 -2.93
C ASN A 13 -3.53 -0.35 -3.82
N GLU A 14 -3.32 0.40 -4.90
CA GLU A 14 -4.39 0.71 -5.84
C GLU A 14 -4.93 -0.54 -6.50
N LEU A 15 -4.04 -1.48 -6.86
CA LEU A 15 -4.47 -2.73 -7.49
C LEU A 15 -5.22 -3.62 -6.51
N VAL A 16 -4.79 -3.67 -5.26
CA VAL A 16 -5.53 -4.42 -4.23
C VAL A 16 -6.95 -3.88 -4.11
N ARG A 17 -7.11 -2.57 -4.16
CA ARG A 17 -8.43 -1.94 -4.03
C ARG A 17 -9.31 -2.17 -5.26
N SER A 18 -8.70 -2.19 -6.44
CA SER A 18 -9.48 -2.26 -7.68
C SER A 18 -9.76 -3.68 -8.15
N VAL A 19 -8.78 -4.59 -8.02
CA VAL A 19 -8.94 -5.95 -8.52
C VAL A 19 -8.73 -7.03 -7.46
N GLY A 20 -8.25 -6.66 -6.30
CA GLY A 20 -8.00 -7.59 -5.20
C GLY A 20 -6.59 -8.15 -5.20
N TYR A 21 -6.18 -8.61 -4.03
CA TYR A 21 -4.81 -9.09 -3.82
C TYR A 21 -4.45 -10.25 -4.74
N ASN A 22 -5.38 -11.19 -4.92
CA ASN A 22 -5.10 -12.39 -5.72
C ASN A 22 -5.10 -12.13 -7.22
N ALA A 23 -5.71 -11.04 -7.66
CA ALA A 23 -5.88 -10.78 -9.09
C ALA A 23 -4.73 -9.98 -9.72
N PHE A 24 -3.94 -9.24 -8.93
CA PHE A 24 -2.85 -8.46 -9.50
C PHE A 24 -1.53 -9.22 -9.44
N SER A 25 -0.61 -8.86 -10.32
CA SER A 25 0.71 -9.45 -10.38
C SER A 25 1.78 -8.36 -10.42
N TYR A 26 3.04 -8.77 -10.22
CA TYR A 26 4.15 -7.82 -10.35
C TYR A 26 4.26 -7.25 -11.77
N ALA A 27 3.83 -8.01 -12.77
CA ALA A 27 3.80 -7.50 -14.15
C ALA A 27 2.88 -6.28 -14.26
N ASP A 28 1.77 -6.28 -13.54
CA ASP A 28 0.85 -5.14 -13.55
C ASP A 28 1.50 -3.88 -12.97
N ILE A 29 2.25 -4.06 -11.89
CA ILE A 29 2.95 -2.94 -11.25
C ILE A 29 4.08 -2.45 -12.17
N ALA A 30 4.84 -3.38 -12.72
CA ALA A 30 5.96 -3.06 -13.60
C ALA A 30 5.50 -2.26 -14.80
N LYS A 31 4.37 -2.66 -15.38
CA LYS A 31 3.79 -1.95 -16.52
C LYS A 31 3.36 -0.54 -16.13
N ALA A 32 2.71 -0.40 -14.98
CA ALA A 32 2.22 0.89 -14.51
C ALA A 32 3.35 1.87 -14.25
N LEU A 33 4.47 1.37 -13.73
CA LEU A 33 5.62 2.22 -13.39
C LEU A 33 6.67 2.28 -14.50
N ASN A 34 6.49 1.51 -15.57
CA ASN A 34 7.45 1.41 -16.66
C ASN A 34 8.83 0.99 -16.15
N ILE A 35 8.85 -0.06 -15.34
CA ILE A 35 10.07 -0.66 -14.80
C ILE A 35 10.03 -2.16 -15.07
N LYS A 36 11.12 -2.85 -14.78
CA LYS A 36 11.19 -4.30 -14.98
C LYS A 36 10.70 -5.04 -13.74
N ASN A 37 10.14 -6.25 -13.95
CA ASN A 37 9.71 -7.09 -12.84
C ASN A 37 10.86 -7.34 -11.85
N ALA A 38 12.08 -7.47 -12.34
CA ALA A 38 13.23 -7.69 -11.47
C ALA A 38 13.42 -6.57 -10.45
N ALA A 39 13.08 -5.34 -10.82
CA ALA A 39 13.18 -4.22 -9.91
C ALA A 39 12.20 -4.38 -8.73
N ILE A 40 11.01 -4.90 -9.02
CA ILE A 40 10.02 -5.13 -7.97
C ILE A 40 10.49 -6.26 -7.05
N HIS A 41 10.99 -7.34 -7.62
CA HIS A 41 11.51 -8.46 -6.83
C HIS A 41 12.72 -8.06 -5.97
N TYR A 42 13.45 -7.07 -6.39
CA TYR A 42 14.56 -6.55 -5.62
C TYR A 42 14.07 -5.97 -4.29
N TYR A 43 12.99 -5.19 -4.33
CA TYR A 43 12.43 -4.58 -3.13
C TYR A 43 11.53 -5.53 -2.35
N PHE A 44 10.80 -6.36 -3.05
CA PHE A 44 9.83 -7.29 -2.47
C PHE A 44 10.02 -8.67 -3.09
N PRO A 45 10.88 -9.50 -2.48
CA PRO A 45 11.19 -10.81 -3.05
C PRO A 45 9.98 -11.69 -3.30
N SER A 46 8.93 -11.55 -2.48
CA SER A 46 7.69 -12.27 -2.70
C SER A 46 6.51 -11.31 -2.68
N LYS A 47 5.40 -11.73 -3.26
CA LYS A 47 4.18 -10.91 -3.28
C LYS A 47 3.67 -10.66 -1.86
N SER A 48 3.86 -11.63 -0.96
CA SER A 48 3.45 -11.45 0.43
C SER A 48 4.26 -10.38 1.14
N ASP A 49 5.53 -10.20 0.78
CA ASP A 49 6.33 -9.12 1.35
C ASP A 49 5.73 -7.77 1.00
N LEU A 50 5.29 -7.62 -0.25
CA LEU A 50 4.60 -6.41 -0.69
C LEU A 50 3.25 -6.27 0.01
N GLY A 51 2.52 -7.37 0.13
CA GLY A 51 1.21 -7.38 0.78
C GLY A 51 1.27 -6.90 2.22
N VAL A 52 2.27 -7.33 2.96
CA VAL A 52 2.47 -6.90 4.35
C VAL A 52 2.65 -5.38 4.42
N GLU A 53 3.48 -4.83 3.53
CA GLU A 53 3.71 -3.39 3.51
C GLU A 53 2.44 -2.61 3.16
N ILE A 54 1.65 -3.11 2.23
CA ILE A 54 0.39 -2.48 1.86
C ILE A 54 -0.56 -2.46 3.05
N ILE A 55 -0.68 -3.59 3.74
CA ILE A 55 -1.56 -3.71 4.90
C ILE A 55 -1.10 -2.78 6.02
N GLU A 56 0.21 -2.75 6.30
CA GLU A 56 0.74 -1.90 7.35
C GLU A 56 0.45 -0.42 7.08
N ARG A 57 0.58 0.02 5.84
CA ARG A 57 0.27 1.40 5.47
C ARG A 57 -1.21 1.70 5.65
N ASN A 58 -2.07 0.77 5.28
CA ASN A 58 -3.50 0.96 5.44
C ASN A 58 -3.89 1.01 6.90
N ILE A 59 -3.29 0.18 7.73
CA ILE A 59 -3.55 0.19 9.18
C ILE A 59 -3.09 1.51 9.78
N LYS A 60 -1.91 1.97 9.41
CA LYS A 60 -1.39 3.24 9.92
C LYS A 60 -2.30 4.41 9.54
N ALA A 61 -2.72 4.46 8.29
CA ALA A 61 -3.62 5.50 7.82
C ALA A 61 -4.94 5.44 8.56
N PHE A 62 -5.47 4.24 8.77
CA PHE A 62 -6.71 4.06 9.49
C PHE A 62 -6.58 4.51 10.95
N ASN A 63 -5.47 4.17 11.59
CA ASN A 63 -5.23 4.57 12.97
C ASN A 63 -5.11 6.09 13.11
N GLU A 64 -4.42 6.72 12.17
CA GLU A 64 -4.30 8.16 12.16
C GLU A 64 -5.66 8.83 11.98
N LEU A 65 -6.46 8.31 11.08
CA LEU A 65 -7.81 8.83 10.85
C LEU A 65 -8.68 8.63 12.08
N THR A 66 -8.60 7.47 12.70
CA THR A 66 -9.38 7.15 13.90
C THR A 66 -8.99 8.07 15.04
N ASN A 67 -7.71 8.33 15.23
CA ASN A 67 -7.24 9.23 16.26
C ASN A 67 -7.72 10.66 16.02
N HIS A 68 -7.72 11.07 14.76
CA HIS A 68 -8.24 12.38 14.38
C HIS A 68 -9.72 12.49 14.71
N TRP A 69 -10.49 11.46 14.37
CA TRP A 69 -11.91 11.41 14.66
C TRP A 69 -12.18 11.48 16.16
N LYS A 70 -11.43 10.73 16.94
CA LYS A 70 -11.58 10.76 18.40
C LYS A 70 -11.29 12.15 18.96
N SER A 71 -10.27 12.80 18.40
CA SER A 71 -9.91 14.16 18.81
C SER A 71 -11.04 15.15 18.52
N LEU A 72 -11.66 15.03 17.35
CA LEU A 72 -12.75 15.93 16.97
C LEU A 72 -14.01 15.69 17.76
N ASN A 73 -14.32 14.45 18.07
CA ASN A 73 -15.59 14.07 18.68
C ASN A 73 -15.54 14.04 20.20
N TYR A 74 -14.36 14.15 20.77
CA TYR A 74 -14.19 14.01 22.20
C TYR A 74 -15.10 14.94 23.00
N LYS A 75 -15.18 16.20 22.58
CA LYS A 75 -15.96 17.19 23.29
C LYS A 75 -17.45 17.03 23.13
N GLU A 76 -17.86 16.34 22.07
CA GLU A 76 -19.29 16.15 21.80
C GLU A 76 -19.89 14.99 22.52
N GLN A 77 -19.07 14.16 23.10
CA GLN A 77 -19.55 13.01 23.87
C GLN A 77 -20.11 13.41 25.23
N TYR A 78 -19.84 14.62 25.65
CA TYR A 78 -20.27 15.13 26.97
C TYR A 78 -20.93 16.47 26.88
#